data_61ff69fb6a046b6894c99ccac6e4abd4
#
_entry.id   61ff69fb6a046b6894c99ccac6e4abd4
#
_cell.length_a   1.000
_cell.length_b   1.000
_cell.length_c   1.000
_cell.angle_alpha   90.00
_cell.angle_beta   90.00
_cell.angle_gamma   90.00
#
_symmetry.space_group_name_H-M   'P 1'
#
loop_
_entity.id
_entity.type
_entity.pdbx_description
1 polymer ?
#
loop_
_entity_poly.entity_id
_entity_poly.type
_entity_poly.pdbx_seq_one_letter_code
_entity_poly.pdbx_strand_id
1 'polypeptide(L)'
;FHLWMQLLKDKADSVLWLMNLNDSAMNNLKKEAILEGVDPKRLIFATRVPNIEDHLARYQLADVFLDTFPYNGHTTVSDSLYSGLPVITKSGTTFASRVGFSLLNDYLNIDFNFYLYELDITQINHILGNTNFLEIFKDQLLLKNAYIKNHTEIDLFYNNFRKILTSLYEK
;
A
#
# COMPACT_ATOMS: atom_id res chain seq x y z
N PHE A 1 -2.31 -6.77 12.21
CA PHE A 1 -1.35 -7.87 11.98
C PHE A 1 -2.06 -9.19 11.74
N HIS A 2 -3.05 -9.57 12.54
CA HIS A 2 -3.84 -10.80 12.40
C HIS A 2 -4.37 -11.03 10.97
N LEU A 3 -4.95 -10.00 10.33
CA LEU A 3 -5.42 -10.08 8.95
C LEU A 3 -4.29 -10.47 7.96
N TRP A 4 -3.10 -9.90 8.12
CA TRP A 4 -1.94 -10.24 7.27
C TRP A 4 -1.48 -11.69 7.48
N MET A 5 -1.59 -12.21 8.71
CA MET A 5 -1.27 -13.62 8.99
C MET A 5 -2.29 -14.56 8.34
N GLN A 6 -3.56 -14.19 8.32
CA GLN A 6 -4.59 -14.94 7.60
C GLN A 6 -4.30 -14.97 6.09
N LEU A 7 -3.95 -13.82 5.49
CA LEU A 7 -3.56 -13.75 4.08
C LEU A 7 -2.36 -14.66 3.77
N LEU A 8 -1.34 -14.66 4.63
CA LEU A 8 -0.19 -15.53 4.46
C LEU A 8 -0.56 -17.03 4.57
N LYS A 9 -1.52 -17.39 5.42
CA LYS A 9 -2.02 -18.79 5.48
C LYS A 9 -2.74 -19.19 4.20
N ASP A 10 -3.55 -18.28 3.66
CA ASP A 10 -4.33 -18.54 2.45
C ASP A 10 -3.47 -18.55 1.17
N LYS A 11 -2.33 -17.86 1.19
CA LYS A 11 -1.39 -17.74 0.06
C LYS A 11 -0.01 -18.30 0.46
N ALA A 12 0.18 -19.60 0.28
CA ALA A 12 1.38 -20.31 0.75
C ALA A 12 2.70 -19.75 0.20
N ASP A 13 2.69 -19.28 -1.06
CA ASP A 13 3.87 -18.78 -1.77
C ASP A 13 4.13 -17.28 -1.56
N SER A 14 3.37 -16.63 -0.68
CA SER A 14 3.53 -15.20 -0.41
C SER A 14 4.45 -14.93 0.78
N VAL A 15 5.02 -13.74 0.80
CA VAL A 15 5.79 -13.19 1.91
C VAL A 15 5.23 -11.82 2.30
N LEU A 16 5.36 -11.44 3.56
CA LEU A 16 5.05 -10.10 4.02
C LEU A 16 6.33 -9.29 4.14
N TRP A 17 6.45 -8.25 3.33
CA TRP A 17 7.61 -7.36 3.34
C TRP A 17 7.33 -6.16 4.24
N LEU A 18 8.08 -6.04 5.31
CA LEU A 18 7.94 -5.01 6.34
C LEU A 18 9.19 -4.13 6.37
N MET A 19 9.01 -2.90 6.81
CA MET A 19 10.15 -2.04 7.11
C MET A 19 10.97 -2.63 8.27
N ASN A 20 12.29 -2.54 8.19
CA ASN A 20 13.17 -2.92 9.30
C ASN A 20 12.90 -2.03 10.51
N LEU A 21 12.61 -2.66 11.62
CA LEU A 21 12.34 -2.08 12.93
C LEU A 21 13.52 -2.35 13.88
N ASN A 22 13.37 -1.96 15.14
CA ASN A 22 14.31 -2.42 16.16
C ASN A 22 14.16 -3.94 16.42
N ASP A 23 15.22 -4.56 16.91
CA ASP A 23 15.28 -6.02 17.10
C ASP A 23 14.16 -6.55 18.01
N SER A 24 13.77 -5.81 19.03
CA SER A 24 12.68 -6.18 19.93
C SER A 24 11.35 -6.27 19.19
N ALA A 25 11.03 -5.26 18.37
CA ALA A 25 9.79 -5.23 17.58
C ALA A 25 9.78 -6.35 16.53
N MET A 26 10.88 -6.55 15.80
CA MET A 26 10.98 -7.64 14.82
C MET A 26 10.83 -9.02 15.49
N ASN A 27 11.45 -9.24 16.64
CA ASN A 27 11.33 -10.49 17.38
C ASN A 27 9.90 -10.71 17.89
N ASN A 28 9.20 -9.67 18.32
CA ASN A 28 7.81 -9.78 18.74
C ASN A 28 6.90 -10.12 17.57
N LEU A 29 7.06 -9.46 16.41
CA LEU A 29 6.28 -9.81 15.20
C LEU A 29 6.52 -11.24 14.74
N LYS A 30 7.77 -11.75 14.83
CA LYS A 30 8.08 -13.15 14.53
C LYS A 30 7.40 -14.12 15.51
N LYS A 31 7.37 -13.79 16.79
CA LYS A 31 6.65 -14.59 17.80
C LYS A 31 5.15 -14.63 17.52
N GLU A 32 4.56 -13.47 17.23
CA GLU A 32 3.14 -13.39 16.86
C GLU A 32 2.83 -14.19 15.60
N ALA A 33 3.70 -14.16 14.57
CA ALA A 33 3.52 -14.98 13.38
C ALA A 33 3.49 -16.47 13.71
N ILE A 34 4.37 -16.94 14.60
CA ILE A 34 4.38 -18.33 15.07
C ILE A 34 3.07 -18.68 15.79
N LEU A 35 2.58 -17.80 16.69
CA LEU A 35 1.32 -18.01 17.40
C LEU A 35 0.13 -18.09 16.45
N GLU A 36 0.19 -17.33 15.36
CA GLU A 36 -0.80 -17.37 14.28
C GLU A 36 -0.64 -18.56 13.30
N GLY A 37 0.38 -19.40 13.50
CA GLY A 37 0.64 -20.56 12.64
C GLY A 37 1.32 -20.23 11.31
N VAL A 38 2.03 -19.10 11.22
CA VAL A 38 2.78 -18.67 10.04
C VAL A 38 4.29 -18.84 10.31
N ASP A 39 5.03 -19.39 9.32
CA ASP A 39 6.49 -19.45 9.40
C ASP A 39 7.06 -18.02 9.47
N PRO A 40 7.80 -17.66 10.54
CA PRO A 40 8.36 -16.34 10.72
C PRO A 40 9.39 -15.95 9.65
N LYS A 41 9.92 -16.90 8.89
CA LYS A 41 10.78 -16.64 7.73
C LYS A 41 10.04 -15.94 6.57
N ARG A 42 8.73 -16.01 6.58
CA ARG A 42 7.88 -15.31 5.60
C ARG A 42 7.69 -13.82 5.92
N LEU A 43 8.17 -13.37 7.08
CA LEU A 43 8.28 -11.94 7.41
C LEU A 43 9.66 -11.43 6.99
N ILE A 44 9.71 -10.68 5.89
CA ILE A 44 10.93 -10.10 5.34
C ILE A 44 11.06 -8.67 5.85
N PHE A 45 12.12 -8.38 6.60
CA PHE A 45 12.39 -7.04 7.12
C PHE A 45 13.39 -6.31 6.22
N ALA A 46 12.90 -5.34 5.46
CA ALA A 46 13.69 -4.57 4.51
C ALA A 46 14.49 -3.46 5.20
N THR A 47 15.77 -3.40 4.95
CA THR A 47 16.64 -2.33 5.44
C THR A 47 16.30 -1.00 4.76
N ARG A 48 16.60 0.10 5.45
CA ARG A 48 16.43 1.43 4.89
C ARG A 48 17.40 1.62 3.72
N VAL A 49 16.88 2.14 2.61
CA VAL A 49 17.67 2.54 1.45
C VAL A 49 17.79 4.06 1.45
N PRO A 50 19.02 4.63 1.51
CA PRO A 50 19.21 6.09 1.60
C PRO A 50 18.86 6.84 0.32
N ASN A 51 19.10 6.22 -0.85
CA ASN A 51 18.84 6.81 -2.15
C ASN A 51 17.34 6.70 -2.46
N ILE A 52 16.72 7.80 -2.88
CA ILE A 52 15.28 7.84 -3.16
C ILE A 52 14.89 7.02 -4.40
N GLU A 53 15.73 6.98 -5.41
CA GLU A 53 15.48 6.22 -6.64
C GLU A 53 15.48 4.72 -6.36
N ASP A 54 16.47 4.25 -5.59
CA ASP A 54 16.52 2.84 -5.14
C ASP A 54 15.37 2.53 -4.19
N HIS A 55 14.98 3.48 -3.34
CA HIS A 55 13.81 3.35 -2.46
C HIS A 55 12.53 3.16 -3.27
N LEU A 56 12.29 3.94 -4.30
CA LEU A 56 11.12 3.84 -5.16
C LEU A 56 11.19 2.58 -6.04
N ALA A 57 12.36 2.26 -6.60
CA ALA A 57 12.52 1.09 -7.45
C ALA A 57 12.17 -0.23 -6.74
N ARG A 58 12.47 -0.36 -5.45
CA ARG A 58 12.15 -1.59 -4.70
C ARG A 58 10.65 -1.89 -4.57
N TYR A 59 9.76 -0.88 -4.69
CA TYR A 59 8.32 -1.12 -4.70
C TYR A 59 7.88 -2.00 -5.87
N GLN A 60 8.62 -1.98 -6.97
CA GLN A 60 8.35 -2.82 -8.14
C GLN A 60 8.59 -4.32 -7.89
N LEU A 61 9.28 -4.68 -6.81
CA LEU A 61 9.49 -6.07 -6.40
C LEU A 61 8.29 -6.67 -5.67
N ALA A 62 7.32 -5.85 -5.30
CA ALA A 62 6.10 -6.29 -4.61
C ALA A 62 4.93 -6.37 -5.58
N ASP A 63 3.93 -7.18 -5.24
CA ASP A 63 2.71 -7.33 -6.03
C ASP A 63 1.61 -6.36 -5.58
N VAL A 64 1.55 -6.06 -4.28
CA VAL A 64 0.53 -5.21 -3.68
C VAL A 64 1.05 -4.56 -2.40
N PHE A 65 0.61 -3.35 -2.13
CA PHE A 65 0.80 -2.66 -0.85
C PHE A 65 -0.47 -2.82 0.00
N LEU A 66 -0.33 -3.43 1.17
CA LEU A 66 -1.40 -3.53 2.16
C LEU A 66 -1.29 -2.37 3.14
N ASP A 67 -2.20 -1.42 3.02
CA ASP A 67 -2.19 -0.24 3.89
C ASP A 67 -2.58 -0.59 5.33
N THR A 68 -2.13 0.20 6.27
CA THR A 68 -2.42 0.03 7.70
C THR A 68 -3.72 0.71 8.11
N PHE A 69 -4.34 0.20 9.17
CA PHE A 69 -5.55 0.74 9.75
C PHE A 69 -5.48 0.64 11.28
N PRO A 70 -5.93 1.65 12.04
CA PRO A 70 -6.68 2.86 11.65
C PRO A 70 -5.81 4.05 11.18
N TYR A 71 -4.51 3.92 11.17
CA TYR A 71 -3.59 4.93 10.66
C TYR A 71 -3.05 4.49 9.30
N ASN A 72 -3.54 5.14 8.22
CA ASN A 72 -3.08 4.83 6.87
C ASN A 72 -1.65 5.29 6.62
N GLY A 73 -0.98 4.65 5.68
CA GLY A 73 0.25 5.18 5.10
C GLY A 73 -0.05 6.49 4.35
N HIS A 74 0.80 7.49 4.55
CA HIS A 74 0.71 8.76 3.85
C HIS A 74 1.74 8.76 2.70
N THR A 75 2.98 9.06 3.00
CA THR A 75 4.09 9.03 2.03
C THR A 75 4.25 7.63 1.41
N THR A 76 4.14 6.59 2.21
CA THR A 76 4.31 5.20 1.72
C THR A 76 3.23 4.78 0.72
N VAL A 77 1.99 5.22 0.89
CA VAL A 77 0.92 5.00 -0.11
C VAL A 77 1.23 5.81 -1.38
N SER A 78 1.64 7.06 -1.23
CA SER A 78 2.05 7.92 -2.35
C SER A 78 3.21 7.31 -3.15
N ASP A 79 4.26 6.86 -2.46
CA ASP A 79 5.42 6.20 -3.07
C ASP A 79 5.03 4.91 -3.78
N SER A 80 4.12 4.13 -3.21
CA SER A 80 3.59 2.90 -3.82
C SER A 80 2.89 3.21 -5.14
N LEU A 81 1.96 4.15 -5.15
CA LEU A 81 1.23 4.56 -6.35
C LEU A 81 2.16 5.15 -7.41
N TYR A 82 3.08 6.02 -7.01
CA TYR A 82 4.07 6.60 -7.91
C TYR A 82 5.00 5.54 -8.53
N SER A 83 5.30 4.48 -7.79
CA SER A 83 6.13 3.36 -8.27
C SER A 83 5.35 2.32 -9.08
N GLY A 84 4.04 2.50 -9.27
CA GLY A 84 3.19 1.55 -10.01
C GLY A 84 2.75 0.34 -9.18
N LEU A 85 2.88 0.39 -7.85
CA LEU A 85 2.44 -0.70 -6.98
C LEU A 85 0.97 -0.49 -6.56
N PRO A 86 0.07 -1.45 -6.85
CA PRO A 86 -1.32 -1.40 -6.40
C PRO A 86 -1.43 -1.31 -4.88
N VAL A 87 -2.36 -0.49 -4.39
CA VAL A 87 -2.59 -0.27 -2.97
C VAL A 87 -3.97 -0.78 -2.58
N ILE A 88 -4.04 -1.60 -1.53
CA ILE A 88 -5.27 -1.99 -0.85
C ILE A 88 -5.32 -1.21 0.47
N THR A 89 -6.33 -0.36 0.64
CA THR A 89 -6.51 0.46 1.85
C THR A 89 -7.92 0.33 2.40
N LYS A 90 -8.11 0.64 3.66
CA LYS A 90 -9.41 0.72 4.33
C LYS A 90 -9.67 2.16 4.76
N SER A 91 -10.82 2.72 4.35
CA SER A 91 -11.26 4.04 4.79
C SER A 91 -11.95 3.97 6.16
N GLY A 92 -11.68 4.96 7.00
CA GLY A 92 -12.32 5.14 8.30
C GLY A 92 -12.94 6.53 8.45
N THR A 93 -13.17 6.94 9.69
CA THR A 93 -13.85 8.21 10.02
C THR A 93 -12.90 9.34 10.42
N THR A 94 -11.63 9.03 10.71
CA THR A 94 -10.62 10.03 11.08
C THR A 94 -9.81 10.47 9.87
N PHE A 95 -9.13 11.61 9.96
CA PHE A 95 -8.18 12.06 8.94
C PHE A 95 -7.18 10.95 8.59
N ALA A 96 -6.46 10.43 9.59
CA ALA A 96 -5.41 9.44 9.40
C ALA A 96 -5.90 8.14 8.75
N SER A 97 -7.17 7.78 8.92
CA SER A 97 -7.77 6.57 8.33
C SER A 97 -8.44 6.80 6.97
N ARG A 98 -8.29 7.98 6.36
CA ARG A 98 -8.85 8.33 5.04
C ARG A 98 -7.81 8.73 4.03
N VAL A 99 -6.56 8.88 4.43
CA VAL A 99 -5.50 9.37 3.55
C VAL A 99 -5.26 8.41 2.39
N GLY A 100 -5.13 7.11 2.65
CA GLY A 100 -4.93 6.09 1.61
C GLY A 100 -6.05 6.11 0.58
N PHE A 101 -7.30 6.19 1.02
CA PHE A 101 -8.46 6.30 0.14
C PHE A 101 -8.44 7.58 -0.71
N SER A 102 -8.14 8.74 -0.08
CA SER A 102 -8.08 10.03 -0.80
C SER A 102 -6.99 10.03 -1.88
N LEU A 103 -5.81 9.49 -1.57
CA LEU A 103 -4.71 9.37 -2.53
C LEU A 103 -5.07 8.47 -3.71
N LEU A 104 -5.69 7.32 -3.44
CA LEU A 104 -6.15 6.41 -4.50
C LEU A 104 -7.17 7.08 -5.42
N ASN A 105 -8.18 7.72 -4.84
CA ASN A 105 -9.26 8.36 -5.58
C ASN A 105 -8.74 9.51 -6.46
N ASP A 106 -7.86 10.36 -5.93
CA ASP A 106 -7.26 11.46 -6.68
C ASP A 106 -6.29 10.96 -7.76
N TYR A 107 -5.47 9.98 -7.42
CA TYR A 107 -4.45 9.47 -8.32
C TYR A 107 -5.03 8.76 -9.54
N LEU A 108 -6.04 7.93 -9.34
CA LEU A 108 -6.62 7.13 -10.42
C LEU A 108 -7.70 7.88 -11.20
N ASN A 109 -8.26 8.97 -10.65
CA ASN A 109 -9.37 9.73 -11.23
C ASN A 109 -10.50 8.80 -11.74
N ILE A 110 -10.74 7.72 -11.01
CA ILE A 110 -11.72 6.70 -11.33
C ILE A 110 -12.65 6.63 -10.13
N ASP A 111 -13.96 6.64 -10.38
CA ASP A 111 -14.99 6.21 -9.42
C ASP A 111 -14.78 4.71 -9.11
N PHE A 112 -13.63 4.37 -8.54
CA PHE A 112 -13.39 3.07 -7.96
C PHE A 112 -14.20 2.96 -6.66
N ASN A 113 -15.52 3.05 -6.77
CA ASN A 113 -16.48 2.64 -5.73
C ASN A 113 -16.29 1.16 -5.29
N PHE A 114 -15.28 0.49 -5.84
CA PHE A 114 -14.89 -0.87 -5.52
C PHE A 114 -14.09 -0.97 -4.21
N TYR A 115 -13.68 0.13 -3.65
CA TYR A 115 -12.76 0.15 -2.52
C TYR A 115 -13.46 0.68 -1.28
N LEU A 116 -13.92 -0.23 -0.44
CA LEU A 116 -13.24 -0.40 0.80
C LEU A 116 -13.89 0.26 2.01
N TYR A 117 -15.21 0.33 2.05
CA TYR A 117 -15.83 0.64 3.33
C TYR A 117 -15.69 -0.53 4.33
N GLU A 118 -15.55 -1.78 3.84
CA GLU A 118 -15.41 -2.97 4.67
C GLU A 118 -14.52 -4.02 4.00
N LEU A 119 -13.19 -3.78 3.91
CA LEU A 119 -12.29 -4.83 3.48
C LEU A 119 -12.20 -5.93 4.53
N ASP A 120 -12.90 -7.00 4.28
CA ASP A 120 -12.68 -8.26 4.96
C ASP A 120 -11.64 -9.12 4.23
N ILE A 121 -11.23 -10.20 4.87
CA ILE A 121 -10.25 -11.15 4.33
C ILE A 121 -10.70 -11.76 3.00
N THR A 122 -11.99 -11.95 2.80
CA THR A 122 -12.58 -12.56 1.60
C THR A 122 -12.41 -11.66 0.40
N GLN A 123 -12.67 -10.36 0.56
CA GLN A 123 -12.49 -9.37 -0.50
C GLN A 123 -11.02 -9.22 -0.89
N ILE A 124 -10.12 -9.17 0.10
CA ILE A 124 -8.67 -9.09 -0.17
C ILE A 124 -8.22 -10.36 -0.91
N ASN A 125 -8.61 -11.54 -0.48
CA ASN A 125 -8.27 -12.79 -1.15
C ASN A 125 -8.83 -12.87 -2.58
N HIS A 126 -10.01 -12.32 -2.82
CA HIS A 126 -10.59 -12.23 -4.16
C HIS A 126 -9.73 -11.33 -5.07
N ILE A 127 -9.32 -10.14 -4.58
CA ILE A 127 -8.43 -9.23 -5.31
C ILE A 127 -7.08 -9.90 -5.60
N LEU A 128 -6.45 -10.48 -4.57
CA LEU A 128 -5.14 -11.14 -4.71
C LEU A 128 -5.21 -12.44 -5.53
N GLY A 129 -6.38 -13.05 -5.65
CA GLY A 129 -6.61 -14.21 -6.51
C GLY A 129 -6.85 -13.86 -7.97
N ASN A 130 -7.15 -12.60 -8.27
CA ASN A 130 -7.41 -12.12 -9.63
C ASN A 130 -6.15 -11.44 -10.21
N THR A 131 -5.23 -12.25 -10.73
CA THR A 131 -3.97 -11.77 -11.32
C THR A 131 -4.21 -10.76 -12.45
N ASN A 132 -5.22 -11.00 -13.28
CA ASN A 132 -5.57 -10.10 -14.37
C ASN A 132 -6.00 -8.71 -13.86
N PHE A 133 -6.72 -8.65 -12.74
CA PHE A 133 -7.08 -7.38 -12.11
C PHE A 133 -5.85 -6.61 -11.61
N LEU A 134 -4.91 -7.29 -10.95
CA LEU A 134 -3.68 -6.65 -10.47
C LEU A 134 -2.80 -6.17 -11.62
N GLU A 135 -2.71 -6.91 -12.71
CA GLU A 135 -1.97 -6.51 -13.91
C GLU A 135 -2.59 -5.27 -14.56
N ILE A 136 -3.92 -5.27 -14.79
CA ILE A 136 -4.63 -4.09 -15.31
C ILE A 136 -4.41 -2.88 -14.42
N PHE A 137 -4.46 -3.07 -13.11
CA PHE A 137 -4.26 -1.97 -12.15
C PHE A 137 -2.83 -1.43 -12.21
N LYS A 138 -1.81 -2.30 -12.28
CA LYS A 138 -0.40 -1.92 -12.48
C LYS A 138 -0.23 -1.13 -13.78
N ASP A 139 -0.81 -1.60 -14.87
CA ASP A 139 -0.74 -0.93 -16.17
C ASP A 139 -1.36 0.47 -16.14
N GLN A 140 -2.52 0.64 -15.49
CA GLN A 140 -3.14 1.95 -15.32
C GLN A 140 -2.27 2.91 -14.50
N LEU A 141 -1.64 2.44 -13.44
CA LEU A 141 -0.69 3.23 -12.65
C LEU A 141 0.54 3.64 -13.49
N LEU A 142 1.10 2.72 -14.27
CA LEU A 142 2.25 3.00 -15.11
C LEU A 142 1.93 4.01 -16.22
N LEU A 143 0.74 3.90 -16.85
CA LEU A 143 0.27 4.86 -17.84
C LEU A 143 0.08 6.25 -17.21
N LYS A 144 -0.51 6.33 -16.03
CA LYS A 144 -0.67 7.59 -15.29
C LYS A 144 0.68 8.21 -14.94
N ASN A 145 1.62 7.40 -14.48
CA ASN A 145 2.99 7.85 -14.17
C ASN A 145 3.74 8.35 -15.41
N ALA A 146 3.60 7.67 -16.54
CA ALA A 146 4.17 8.11 -17.81
C ALA A 146 3.57 9.46 -18.26
N TYR A 147 2.26 9.63 -18.10
CA TYR A 147 1.57 10.89 -18.38
C TYR A 147 2.11 12.01 -17.49
N ILE A 148 2.21 11.80 -16.18
CA ILE A 148 2.75 12.78 -15.23
C ILE A 148 4.18 13.18 -15.59
N LYS A 149 5.06 12.21 -15.88
CA LYS A 149 6.46 12.48 -16.26
C LYS A 149 6.60 13.31 -17.55
N ASN A 150 5.75 13.07 -18.53
CA ASN A 150 5.82 13.74 -19.82
C ASN A 150 5.25 15.17 -19.81
N HIS A 151 4.46 15.52 -18.79
CA HIS A 151 3.76 16.82 -18.71
C HIS A 151 4.37 17.78 -17.69
N THR A 152 5.62 17.58 -17.29
CA THR A 152 6.38 18.42 -16.34
C THR A 152 5.72 18.64 -14.97
N GLU A 153 4.90 17.71 -14.51
CA GLU A 153 3.99 17.93 -13.38
C GLU A 153 4.29 17.09 -12.15
N ILE A 154 5.57 16.85 -11.84
CA ILE A 154 5.95 16.49 -10.45
C ILE A 154 5.43 17.58 -9.50
N ASP A 155 5.49 18.84 -9.91
CA ASP A 155 4.94 19.98 -9.16
C ASP A 155 3.40 19.89 -9.03
N LEU A 156 2.69 19.39 -10.03
CA LEU A 156 1.24 19.23 -9.93
C LEU A 156 0.85 18.11 -8.97
N PHE A 157 1.58 17.00 -8.96
CA PHE A 157 1.36 15.93 -7.98
C PHE A 157 1.57 16.45 -6.55
N TYR A 158 2.69 17.14 -6.29
CA TYR A 158 2.94 17.74 -4.98
C TYR A 158 1.96 18.85 -4.64
N ASN A 159 1.54 19.64 -5.60
CA ASN A 159 0.55 20.72 -5.41
C ASN A 159 -0.85 20.14 -5.16
N ASN A 160 -1.24 19.07 -5.84
CA ASN A 160 -2.50 18.37 -5.59
C ASN A 160 -2.48 17.65 -4.25
N PHE A 161 -1.37 16.96 -3.91
CA PHE A 161 -1.18 16.36 -2.60
C PHE A 161 -1.28 17.41 -1.47
N ARG A 162 -0.64 18.56 -1.65
CA ARG A 162 -0.73 19.68 -0.71
C ARG A 162 -2.16 20.23 -0.60
N LYS A 163 -2.88 20.37 -1.72
CA LYS A 163 -4.29 20.79 -1.73
C LYS A 163 -5.20 19.78 -1.01
N ILE A 164 -4.99 18.48 -1.21
CA ILE A 164 -5.72 17.41 -0.51
C ILE A 164 -5.48 17.52 0.98
N LEU A 165 -4.21 17.62 1.40
CA LEU A 165 -3.88 17.80 2.81
C LEU A 165 -4.57 19.03 3.40
N THR A 166 -4.51 20.17 2.70
CA THR A 166 -5.17 21.43 3.14
C THR A 166 -6.68 21.24 3.27
N SER A 167 -7.34 20.67 2.26
CA SER A 167 -8.79 20.43 2.28
C SER A 167 -9.26 19.48 3.38
N LEU A 168 -8.38 18.63 3.86
CA LEU A 168 -8.65 17.70 4.96
C LEU A 168 -8.46 18.34 6.34
N TYR A 169 -7.65 19.41 6.41
CA TYR A 169 -7.47 20.20 7.65
C TYR A 169 -8.54 21.29 7.86
N GLU A 170 -9.21 21.75 6.77
CA GLU A 170 -10.19 22.82 6.81
C GLU A 170 -11.65 22.33 7.03
N LYS A 171 -11.86 21.03 7.31
CA LYS A 171 -13.13 20.41 7.67
C LYS A 171 -13.08 19.79 9.05
#